data_3ac35dd7fbf34102469f458d48a00bad
#
_entry.id   3ac35dd7fbf34102469f458d48a00bad
#
_cell.length_a   1.000
_cell.length_b   1.000
_cell.length_c   1.000
_cell.angle_alpha   90.00
_cell.angle_beta   90.00
_cell.angle_gamma   90.00
#
_symmetry.space_group_name_H-M   'P 1'
#
loop_
_entity.id
_entity.type
_entity.pdbx_description
1 polymer ?
#
loop_
_entity_poly.entity_id
_entity_poly.type
_entity_poly.pdbx_seq_one_letter_code
_entity_poly.pdbx_strand_id
1 'polypeptide(L)'
;MRKFFLILTSLISLTLSAENASWLRYPSISPDGKNVAFSYKGDIYIVDSEGGRARQITSNPAYDYSPVWAPDGKNIAFASDRYGNFDIFTVSADGGVPTRLTTHSAKDTPWTFTPDGKNVIFTSRIQDPASSVLFPKGSMTELYSVSIEGGRPVQILATPAEEVSYVDGKGTFLYQDCKGGENIWRKHHVSSITRDIWMYDGKDHIRLTSFEGEDRCPNVSGDGRTVYYLSERDGSFNVYSFPLDNPQKITTVTRHKTHPVRFLTISDDDVLCYGYDGDIYIKKPGLPSRSVNVEILSDDKDDTSIISVSGGGDNHLSSDGKQIAFISRGEVFVTSTEYNTVKKITDTPEAEADVVFSPDGKKLSYASERDGIWNIYTAELGRKEDVSFPYATTILEKPLFKDNKYDRRSPVYSPDGKEIAFLEDRDRLMIMNLETGKVRQITDGSQRYSTGGSISYS
;
A
#
# COMPACT_ATOMS: atom_id res chain seq x y z
N MET A 1 -46.12 -42.73 -38.15
CA MET A 1 -45.00 -41.78 -38.12
C MET A 1 -45.02 -41.03 -36.77
N ARG A 2 -44.21 -41.47 -35.79
CA ARG A 2 -44.09 -40.88 -34.47
C ARG A 2 -42.93 -39.90 -34.56
N LYS A 3 -43.18 -38.59 -34.37
CA LYS A 3 -42.16 -37.53 -34.27
C LYS A 3 -41.61 -37.56 -32.86
N PHE A 4 -40.31 -37.90 -32.71
CA PHE A 4 -39.55 -37.74 -31.51
C PHE A 4 -39.14 -36.24 -31.40
N PHE A 5 -39.61 -35.58 -30.34
CA PHE A 5 -39.09 -34.27 -29.95
C PHE A 5 -37.90 -34.48 -29.00
N LEU A 6 -36.68 -34.15 -29.47
CA LEU A 6 -35.51 -34.05 -28.60
C LEU A 6 -35.56 -32.72 -27.89
N ILE A 7 -35.80 -32.76 -26.56
CA ILE A 7 -35.62 -31.60 -25.69
C ILE A 7 -34.15 -31.55 -25.32
N LEU A 8 -33.43 -30.56 -25.90
CA LEU A 8 -32.06 -30.24 -25.56
C LEU A 8 -32.10 -29.34 -24.29
N THR A 9 -31.94 -29.95 -23.11
CA THR A 9 -31.72 -29.20 -21.87
C THR A 9 -30.31 -28.71 -21.86
N SER A 10 -30.10 -27.41 -22.17
CA SER A 10 -28.86 -26.71 -21.91
C SER A 10 -28.70 -26.56 -20.41
N LEU A 11 -27.77 -27.30 -19.81
CA LEU A 11 -27.24 -26.98 -18.49
C LEU A 11 -26.49 -25.67 -18.61
N ILE A 12 -27.10 -24.57 -18.16
CA ILE A 12 -26.39 -23.34 -17.84
C ILE A 12 -25.70 -23.61 -16.52
N SER A 13 -24.44 -23.98 -16.58
CA SER A 13 -23.56 -23.95 -15.43
C SER A 13 -23.41 -22.46 -15.04
N LEU A 14 -24.13 -22.05 -14.00
CA LEU A 14 -23.82 -20.84 -13.25
C LEU A 14 -22.42 -21.05 -12.64
N THR A 15 -21.39 -20.61 -13.33
CA THR A 15 -20.12 -20.35 -12.69
C THR A 15 -20.38 -19.20 -11.72
N LEU A 16 -20.47 -19.51 -10.43
CA LEU A 16 -20.23 -18.49 -9.42
C LEU A 16 -18.81 -18.00 -9.72
N SER A 17 -18.72 -16.84 -10.33
CA SER A 17 -17.48 -16.08 -10.44
C SER A 17 -17.13 -15.66 -9.02
N ALA A 18 -16.19 -16.34 -8.39
CA ALA A 18 -15.48 -15.75 -7.27
C ALA A 18 -14.84 -14.49 -7.84
N GLU A 19 -15.19 -13.32 -7.32
CA GLU A 19 -14.50 -12.08 -7.68
C GLU A 19 -13.04 -12.30 -7.32
N ASN A 20 -12.14 -12.10 -8.29
CA ASN A 20 -10.72 -12.08 -8.02
C ASN A 20 -10.46 -10.94 -7.04
N ALA A 21 -9.85 -11.26 -5.90
CA ALA A 21 -9.51 -10.26 -4.92
C ALA A 21 -8.50 -9.28 -5.53
N SER A 22 -8.78 -7.98 -5.44
CA SER A 22 -7.89 -6.90 -5.85
C SER A 22 -7.28 -6.21 -4.64
N TRP A 23 -6.20 -5.44 -4.85
CA TRP A 23 -5.49 -4.73 -3.78
C TRP A 23 -4.85 -5.65 -2.74
N LEU A 24 -4.23 -6.70 -3.24
CA LEU A 24 -3.36 -7.57 -2.46
C LEU A 24 -2.05 -6.83 -2.17
N ARG A 25 -1.77 -6.54 -0.91
CA ARG A 25 -0.64 -5.68 -0.51
C ARG A 25 0.43 -6.44 0.24
N TYR A 26 1.64 -5.93 0.20
CA TYR A 26 2.80 -6.46 0.92
C TYR A 26 3.03 -7.95 0.68
N PRO A 27 3.03 -8.43 -0.59
CA PRO A 27 3.31 -9.82 -0.85
C PRO A 27 4.75 -10.17 -0.43
N SER A 28 4.88 -11.28 0.28
CA SER A 28 6.13 -11.83 0.77
C SER A 28 6.19 -13.31 0.45
N ILE A 29 7.17 -13.71 -0.38
CA ILE A 29 7.34 -15.10 -0.77
C ILE A 29 8.06 -15.90 0.33
N SER A 30 7.65 -17.15 0.57
CA SER A 30 8.34 -18.04 1.51
C SER A 30 9.75 -18.41 1.03
N PRO A 31 10.68 -18.76 1.92
CA PRO A 31 12.04 -19.13 1.55
C PRO A 31 12.10 -20.22 0.49
N ASP A 32 11.22 -21.22 0.54
CA ASP A 32 11.13 -22.32 -0.42
C ASP A 32 10.38 -21.96 -1.73
N GLY A 33 9.92 -20.70 -1.88
CA GLY A 33 9.25 -20.21 -3.07
C GLY A 33 7.83 -20.73 -3.32
N LYS A 34 7.24 -21.51 -2.39
CA LYS A 34 5.95 -22.18 -2.62
C LYS A 34 4.75 -21.39 -2.16
N ASN A 35 4.90 -20.51 -1.16
CA ASN A 35 3.81 -19.77 -0.57
C ASN A 35 4.07 -18.26 -0.64
N VAL A 36 3.01 -17.49 -0.74
CA VAL A 36 3.05 -16.03 -0.64
C VAL A 36 2.15 -15.59 0.50
N ALA A 37 2.72 -14.93 1.50
CA ALA A 37 1.97 -14.20 2.51
C ALA A 37 1.68 -12.79 2.01
N PHE A 38 0.50 -12.25 2.30
CA PHE A 38 0.11 -10.90 1.87
C PHE A 38 -0.94 -10.33 2.81
N SER A 39 -1.15 -9.02 2.73
CA SER A 39 -2.20 -8.32 3.48
C SER A 39 -3.40 -8.05 2.59
N TYR A 40 -4.59 -8.36 3.09
CA TYR A 40 -5.86 -8.04 2.45
C TYR A 40 -6.91 -7.64 3.49
N LYS A 41 -7.54 -6.48 3.30
CA LYS A 41 -8.56 -5.91 4.20
C LYS A 41 -8.14 -5.84 5.69
N GLY A 42 -6.84 -5.71 5.97
CA GLY A 42 -6.31 -5.60 7.34
C GLY A 42 -5.98 -6.93 8.00
N ASP A 43 -6.03 -8.04 7.28
CA ASP A 43 -5.60 -9.35 7.75
C ASP A 43 -4.47 -9.93 6.90
N ILE A 44 -3.73 -10.88 7.48
CA ILE A 44 -2.69 -11.64 6.80
C ILE A 44 -3.29 -12.91 6.21
N TYR A 45 -3.00 -13.14 4.93
CA TYR A 45 -3.36 -14.34 4.18
C TYR A 45 -2.14 -15.04 3.62
N ILE A 46 -2.27 -16.32 3.33
CA ILE A 46 -1.28 -17.12 2.60
C ILE A 46 -1.96 -17.80 1.43
N VAL A 47 -1.31 -17.78 0.25
CA VAL A 47 -1.71 -18.49 -0.95
C VAL A 47 -0.52 -19.27 -1.51
N ASP A 48 -0.77 -20.37 -2.22
CA ASP A 48 0.26 -21.06 -3.02
C ASP A 48 0.81 -20.10 -4.09
N SER A 49 2.11 -20.12 -4.34
CA SER A 49 2.74 -19.26 -5.34
C SER A 49 2.24 -19.56 -6.77
N GLU A 50 1.64 -20.73 -7.01
CA GLU A 50 0.97 -21.06 -8.27
C GLU A 50 -0.47 -20.51 -8.36
N GLY A 51 -1.03 -20.02 -7.25
CA GLY A 51 -2.37 -19.45 -7.15
C GLY A 51 -3.37 -20.41 -6.49
N GLY A 52 -4.61 -19.98 -6.39
CA GLY A 52 -5.71 -20.73 -5.80
C GLY A 52 -6.28 -20.06 -4.56
N ARG A 53 -6.90 -20.86 -3.68
CA ARG A 53 -7.57 -20.36 -2.49
C ARG A 53 -6.58 -19.89 -1.43
N ALA A 54 -6.68 -18.63 -1.06
CA ALA A 54 -5.92 -18.08 0.06
C ALA A 54 -6.51 -18.51 1.41
N ARG A 55 -5.64 -18.74 2.37
CA ARG A 55 -5.97 -19.08 3.74
C ARG A 55 -5.70 -17.87 4.63
N GLN A 56 -6.71 -17.42 5.36
CA GLN A 56 -6.61 -16.35 6.34
C GLN A 56 -5.80 -16.83 7.54
N ILE A 57 -4.84 -16.03 7.97
CA ILE A 57 -3.93 -16.33 9.09
C ILE A 57 -4.28 -15.52 10.32
N THR A 58 -4.68 -14.27 10.13
CA THR A 58 -5.16 -13.39 11.19
C THR A 58 -6.60 -13.00 10.93
N SER A 59 -7.36 -12.69 12.01
CA SER A 59 -8.78 -12.31 11.95
C SER A 59 -9.16 -11.35 13.08
N ASN A 60 -8.17 -10.63 13.62
CA ASN A 60 -8.42 -9.61 14.63
C ASN A 60 -9.00 -8.35 13.96
N PRO A 61 -9.93 -7.60 14.58
CA PRO A 61 -10.44 -6.34 14.04
C PRO A 61 -9.37 -5.25 13.82
N ALA A 62 -8.15 -5.44 14.34
CA ALA A 62 -7.01 -4.57 14.11
C ALA A 62 -6.48 -4.69 12.67
N TYR A 63 -5.66 -3.73 12.27
CA TYR A 63 -5.03 -3.73 10.97
C TYR A 63 -3.67 -4.44 11.02
N ASP A 64 -3.57 -5.60 10.35
CA ASP A 64 -2.36 -6.40 10.22
C ASP A 64 -1.76 -6.21 8.83
N TYR A 65 -0.45 -5.90 8.74
CA TYR A 65 0.22 -5.67 7.45
C TYR A 65 1.71 -6.01 7.47
N SER A 66 2.32 -6.00 6.27
CA SER A 66 3.76 -6.23 6.04
C SER A 66 4.25 -7.57 6.60
N PRO A 67 3.68 -8.70 6.14
CA PRO A 67 4.16 -10.01 6.57
C PRO A 67 5.56 -10.29 6.04
N VAL A 68 6.42 -10.86 6.89
CA VAL A 68 7.75 -11.35 6.52
C VAL A 68 7.97 -12.76 7.06
N TRP A 69 8.55 -13.64 6.25
CA TRP A 69 8.78 -15.02 6.60
C TRP A 69 10.04 -15.21 7.44
N ALA A 70 9.95 -16.09 8.44
CA ALA A 70 11.14 -16.63 9.09
C ALA A 70 11.92 -17.54 8.11
N PRO A 71 13.27 -17.65 8.24
CA PRO A 71 14.09 -18.46 7.34
C PRO A 71 13.69 -19.94 7.27
N ASP A 72 13.05 -20.47 8.31
CA ASP A 72 12.56 -21.85 8.34
C ASP A 72 11.20 -22.05 7.62
N GLY A 73 10.57 -20.97 7.15
CA GLY A 73 9.26 -20.97 6.49
C GLY A 73 8.09 -21.34 7.40
N LYS A 74 8.27 -21.40 8.74
CA LYS A 74 7.23 -21.84 9.68
C LYS A 74 6.53 -20.70 10.40
N ASN A 75 7.17 -19.56 10.51
CA ASN A 75 6.64 -18.40 11.21
C ASN A 75 6.64 -17.18 10.30
N ILE A 76 5.72 -16.26 10.59
CA ILE A 76 5.58 -14.97 9.91
C ILE A 76 5.61 -13.90 10.99
N ALA A 77 6.43 -12.85 10.79
CA ALA A 77 6.31 -11.61 11.53
C ALA A 77 5.49 -10.60 10.75
N PHE A 78 4.73 -9.77 11.43
CA PHE A 78 3.89 -8.74 10.81
C PHE A 78 3.69 -7.57 11.77
N ALA A 79 3.24 -6.43 11.26
CA ALA A 79 2.87 -5.28 12.06
C ALA A 79 1.36 -5.29 12.34
N SER A 80 0.96 -4.95 13.57
CA SER A 80 -0.44 -4.88 13.99
C SER A 80 -0.71 -3.72 14.94
N ASP A 81 -1.84 -3.03 14.76
CA ASP A 81 -2.24 -1.90 15.62
C ASP A 81 -3.22 -2.30 16.74
N ARG A 82 -3.32 -3.57 17.08
CA ARG A 82 -4.29 -4.12 18.05
C ARG A 82 -4.15 -3.59 19.48
N TYR A 83 -3.06 -2.89 19.78
CA TYR A 83 -2.83 -2.23 21.08
C TYR A 83 -2.69 -0.70 20.95
N GLY A 84 -3.19 -0.11 19.83
CA GLY A 84 -3.30 1.33 19.64
C GLY A 84 -2.20 1.97 18.77
N ASN A 85 -1.07 1.27 18.57
CA ASN A 85 -0.03 1.61 17.60
C ASN A 85 0.49 0.33 16.96
N PHE A 86 1.21 0.46 15.85
CA PHE A 86 1.77 -0.70 15.17
C PHE A 86 2.96 -1.27 15.91
N ASP A 87 2.82 -2.49 16.40
CA ASP A 87 3.84 -3.31 17.02
C ASP A 87 4.16 -4.53 16.15
N ILE A 88 5.31 -5.16 16.42
CA ILE A 88 5.70 -6.41 15.77
C ILE A 88 5.05 -7.61 16.49
N PHE A 89 4.43 -8.46 15.70
CA PHE A 89 3.87 -9.75 16.11
C PHE A 89 4.48 -10.88 15.30
N THR A 90 4.45 -12.08 15.87
CA THR A 90 4.73 -13.32 15.13
C THR A 90 3.55 -14.28 15.25
N VAL A 91 3.36 -15.08 14.20
CA VAL A 91 2.34 -16.14 14.13
C VAL A 91 2.90 -17.32 13.35
N SER A 92 2.45 -18.53 13.65
CA SER A 92 2.75 -19.69 12.81
C SER A 92 2.15 -19.50 11.41
N ALA A 93 2.86 -19.92 10.37
CA ALA A 93 2.34 -19.99 9.02
C ALA A 93 1.08 -20.86 8.89
N ASP A 94 0.85 -21.79 9.84
CA ASP A 94 -0.38 -22.58 9.91
C ASP A 94 -1.54 -21.84 10.59
N GLY A 95 -1.31 -20.62 11.09
CA GLY A 95 -2.27 -19.84 11.88
C GLY A 95 -2.10 -20.08 13.38
N GLY A 96 -3.00 -19.51 14.16
CA GLY A 96 -2.98 -19.61 15.63
C GLY A 96 -3.03 -18.24 16.29
N VAL A 97 -2.63 -18.18 17.57
CA VAL A 97 -2.63 -16.95 18.36
C VAL A 97 -1.32 -16.20 18.12
N PRO A 98 -1.34 -14.97 17.59
CA PRO A 98 -0.14 -14.17 17.41
C PRO A 98 0.50 -13.78 18.76
N THR A 99 1.83 -13.79 18.80
CA THR A 99 2.63 -13.32 19.93
C THR A 99 3.16 -11.93 19.67
N ARG A 100 2.92 -10.97 20.58
CA ARG A 100 3.44 -9.60 20.52
C ARG A 100 4.92 -9.59 20.92
N LEU A 101 5.78 -9.01 20.09
CA LEU A 101 7.22 -8.90 20.36
C LEU A 101 7.65 -7.52 20.87
N THR A 102 7.03 -6.45 20.34
CA THR A 102 7.35 -5.07 20.72
C THR A 102 6.18 -4.41 21.44
N THR A 103 6.49 -3.42 22.29
CA THR A 103 5.49 -2.76 23.14
C THR A 103 5.72 -1.25 23.25
N HIS A 104 6.61 -0.71 22.44
CA HIS A 104 6.93 0.72 22.43
C HIS A 104 5.82 1.51 21.71
N SER A 105 5.61 2.79 22.07
CA SER A 105 4.58 3.65 21.49
C SER A 105 4.89 4.15 20.08
N ALA A 106 6.09 3.91 19.56
CA ALA A 106 6.41 4.24 18.16
C ALA A 106 5.82 3.19 17.20
N LYS A 107 5.66 3.59 15.94
CA LYS A 107 5.24 2.67 14.88
C LYS A 107 6.40 1.77 14.48
N ASP A 108 6.20 0.47 14.57
CA ASP A 108 7.16 -0.56 14.17
C ASP A 108 6.74 -1.21 12.84
N THR A 109 7.70 -1.45 11.94
CA THR A 109 7.46 -2.13 10.67
C THR A 109 8.53 -3.22 10.44
N PRO A 110 8.16 -4.51 10.32
CA PRO A 110 9.11 -5.60 10.12
C PRO A 110 9.63 -5.61 8.68
N TRP A 111 10.90 -6.00 8.50
CA TRP A 111 11.52 -6.14 7.17
C TRP A 111 12.06 -7.55 6.91
N THR A 112 12.67 -8.18 7.90
CA THR A 112 13.24 -9.53 7.76
C THR A 112 13.49 -10.15 9.14
N PHE A 113 13.81 -11.43 9.14
CA PHE A 113 14.43 -12.09 10.29
C PHE A 113 15.96 -12.07 10.15
N THR A 114 16.67 -12.22 11.27
CA THR A 114 18.09 -12.59 11.21
C THR A 114 18.25 -13.95 10.53
N PRO A 115 19.39 -14.23 9.87
CA PRO A 115 19.60 -15.50 9.17
C PRO A 115 19.47 -16.75 10.05
N ASP A 116 19.72 -16.62 11.36
CA ASP A 116 19.49 -17.69 12.35
C ASP A 116 18.05 -17.82 12.84
N GLY A 117 17.15 -16.96 12.36
CA GLY A 117 15.73 -16.94 12.70
C GLY A 117 15.38 -16.50 14.12
N LYS A 118 16.36 -16.03 14.91
CA LYS A 118 16.16 -15.72 16.33
C LYS A 118 15.65 -14.31 16.61
N ASN A 119 15.79 -13.39 15.67
CA ASN A 119 15.35 -12.02 15.85
C ASN A 119 14.60 -11.55 14.62
N VAL A 120 13.68 -10.60 14.83
CA VAL A 120 13.03 -9.82 13.77
C VAL A 120 13.73 -8.47 13.67
N ILE A 121 14.12 -8.09 12.45
CA ILE A 121 14.65 -6.76 12.13
C ILE A 121 13.50 -5.88 11.66
N PHE A 122 13.39 -4.72 12.25
CA PHE A 122 12.30 -3.79 11.99
C PHE A 122 12.78 -2.34 12.05
N THR A 123 12.00 -1.45 11.47
CA THR A 123 12.19 -0.01 11.62
C THR A 123 11.26 0.57 12.65
N SER A 124 11.77 1.51 13.41
CA SER A 124 11.01 2.28 14.39
C SER A 124 11.56 3.70 14.51
N ARG A 125 10.83 4.54 15.24
CA ARG A 125 11.26 5.87 15.66
C ARG A 125 11.38 5.92 17.18
N ILE A 126 12.07 4.96 17.75
CA ILE A 126 12.37 4.92 19.18
C ILE A 126 13.37 6.01 19.49
N GLN A 127 13.12 6.79 20.56
CA GLN A 127 14.01 7.89 20.89
C GLN A 127 15.33 7.37 21.44
N ASP A 128 16.42 7.74 20.80
CA ASP A 128 17.78 7.49 21.26
C ASP A 128 18.10 8.20 22.58
N PRO A 129 19.03 7.67 23.38
CA PRO A 129 19.66 8.42 24.46
C PRO A 129 20.27 9.72 23.92
N ALA A 130 20.20 10.78 24.70
CA ALA A 130 20.68 12.11 24.30
C ALA A 130 22.15 12.14 23.83
N SER A 131 22.96 11.16 24.24
CA SER A 131 24.36 11.01 23.83
C SER A 131 24.56 10.44 22.42
N SER A 132 23.52 9.84 21.82
CA SER A 132 23.57 9.19 20.50
C SER A 132 22.52 9.72 19.50
N VAL A 133 21.77 10.77 19.87
CA VAL A 133 20.83 11.42 18.97
C VAL A 133 21.56 12.11 17.83
N LEU A 134 21.44 11.58 16.61
CA LEU A 134 22.03 12.15 15.41
C LEU A 134 21.05 13.06 14.64
N PHE A 135 19.73 12.83 14.80
CA PHE A 135 18.69 13.50 14.05
C PHE A 135 17.60 14.06 14.96
N PRO A 136 16.82 15.04 14.50
CA PRO A 136 15.69 15.54 15.25
C PRO A 136 14.70 14.42 15.62
N LYS A 137 14.22 14.47 16.85
CA LYS A 137 13.32 13.50 17.46
C LYS A 137 12.15 13.11 16.53
N GLY A 138 11.99 11.83 16.26
CA GLY A 138 10.84 11.25 15.56
C GLY A 138 10.74 11.57 14.06
N SER A 139 11.79 12.13 13.44
CA SER A 139 11.75 12.51 12.04
C SER A 139 12.10 11.39 11.07
N MET A 140 12.96 10.45 11.47
CA MET A 140 13.44 9.37 10.59
C MET A 140 13.39 8.02 11.29
N THR A 141 13.26 6.96 10.50
CA THR A 141 13.25 5.57 10.99
C THR A 141 14.65 5.02 11.06
N GLU A 142 14.92 4.22 12.06
CA GLU A 142 16.18 3.52 12.31
C GLU A 142 15.93 2.02 12.46
N LEU A 143 16.98 1.21 12.37
CA LEU A 143 16.88 -0.24 12.43
C LEU A 143 17.07 -0.77 13.86
N TYR A 144 16.15 -1.61 14.25
CA TYR A 144 16.11 -2.32 15.51
C TYR A 144 15.98 -3.83 15.29
N SER A 145 16.36 -4.57 16.31
CA SER A 145 16.22 -6.01 16.41
C SER A 145 15.45 -6.37 17.68
N VAL A 146 14.51 -7.29 17.59
CA VAL A 146 13.82 -7.88 18.75
C VAL A 146 13.84 -9.40 18.66
N SER A 147 14.05 -10.07 19.79
CA SER A 147 13.99 -11.53 19.87
C SER A 147 12.58 -12.05 19.54
N ILE A 148 12.50 -13.22 18.90
CA ILE A 148 11.22 -13.94 18.69
C ILE A 148 10.55 -14.34 20.01
N GLU A 149 11.30 -14.34 21.10
CA GLU A 149 10.78 -14.54 22.47
C GLU A 149 10.28 -13.22 23.09
N GLY A 150 10.36 -12.10 22.34
CA GLY A 150 10.04 -10.77 22.83
C GLY A 150 11.18 -10.16 23.63
N GLY A 151 10.87 -9.09 24.34
CA GLY A 151 11.83 -8.38 25.19
C GLY A 151 12.14 -6.97 24.69
N ARG A 152 13.24 -6.39 25.18
CA ARG A 152 13.62 -5.02 24.82
C ARG A 152 14.28 -4.99 23.44
N PRO A 153 13.79 -4.18 22.49
CA PRO A 153 14.46 -3.96 21.20
C PRO A 153 15.88 -3.40 21.38
N VAL A 154 16.76 -3.82 20.49
CA VAL A 154 18.15 -3.35 20.41
C VAL A 154 18.35 -2.64 19.07
N GLN A 155 18.85 -1.41 19.10
CA GLN A 155 19.22 -0.68 17.90
C GLN A 155 20.42 -1.36 17.22
N ILE A 156 20.31 -1.65 15.93
CA ILE A 156 21.39 -2.27 15.16
C ILE A 156 22.06 -1.30 14.20
N LEU A 157 21.37 -0.20 13.86
CA LEU A 157 21.90 0.85 13.01
C LEU A 157 21.29 2.19 13.42
N ALA A 158 22.13 3.16 13.77
CA ALA A 158 21.71 4.53 14.10
C ALA A 158 21.56 5.43 12.85
N THR A 159 22.07 4.99 11.71
CA THR A 159 21.83 5.67 10.43
C THR A 159 20.40 5.38 9.98
N PRO A 160 19.64 6.41 9.56
CA PRO A 160 18.29 6.20 9.08
C PRO A 160 18.24 5.24 7.90
N ALA A 161 17.49 4.14 8.07
CA ALA A 161 17.45 3.03 7.14
C ALA A 161 16.10 2.31 7.16
N GLU A 162 15.77 1.67 6.05
CA GLU A 162 14.57 0.86 5.84
C GLU A 162 14.91 -0.35 4.96
N GLU A 163 14.04 -1.33 4.88
CA GLU A 163 14.07 -2.45 3.92
C GLU A 163 15.41 -3.20 3.86
N VAL A 164 15.59 -4.07 4.84
CA VAL A 164 16.84 -4.82 5.03
C VAL A 164 16.80 -6.18 4.35
N SER A 165 17.90 -6.56 3.69
CA SER A 165 18.15 -7.90 3.15
C SER A 165 19.57 -8.36 3.50
N TYR A 166 19.68 -9.51 4.17
CA TYR A 166 21.00 -10.07 4.52
C TYR A 166 21.73 -10.63 3.30
N VAL A 167 23.03 -10.37 3.21
CA VAL A 167 23.92 -10.92 2.18
C VAL A 167 24.46 -12.28 2.59
N ASP A 168 24.75 -12.43 3.88
CA ASP A 168 25.33 -13.63 4.45
C ASP A 168 24.84 -13.90 5.88
N GLY A 169 25.18 -15.06 6.40
CA GLY A 169 24.93 -15.42 7.81
C GLY A 169 25.86 -14.74 8.83
N LYS A 170 26.76 -13.82 8.42
CA LYS A 170 27.76 -13.18 9.28
C LYS A 170 27.40 -11.76 9.71
N GLY A 171 26.28 -11.23 9.21
CA GLY A 171 25.77 -9.91 9.61
C GLY A 171 25.95 -8.81 8.56
N THR A 172 26.48 -9.12 7.38
CA THR A 172 26.46 -8.21 6.24
C THR A 172 25.03 -8.10 5.69
N PHE A 173 24.53 -6.88 5.51
CA PHE A 173 23.20 -6.66 4.96
C PHE A 173 23.14 -5.44 4.03
N LEU A 174 22.16 -5.47 3.13
CA LEU A 174 21.74 -4.33 2.35
C LEU A 174 20.62 -3.60 3.05
N TYR A 175 20.54 -2.30 2.84
CA TYR A 175 19.43 -1.47 3.29
C TYR A 175 19.19 -0.32 2.30
N GLN A 176 17.99 0.22 2.30
CA GLN A 176 17.74 1.51 1.65
C GLN A 176 17.88 2.63 2.69
N ASP A 177 18.50 3.75 2.31
CA ASP A 177 18.63 4.89 3.19
C ASP A 177 17.30 5.67 3.33
N CYS A 178 17.17 6.43 4.40
CA CYS A 178 16.04 7.30 4.67
C CYS A 178 16.54 8.72 4.92
N LYS A 179 16.61 9.54 3.88
CA LYS A 179 17.16 10.91 3.94
C LYS A 179 16.12 11.96 4.32
N GLY A 180 14.84 11.60 4.36
CA GLY A 180 13.76 12.54 4.67
C GLY A 180 12.38 11.85 4.73
N GLY A 181 11.37 12.60 5.19
CA GLY A 181 9.99 12.15 5.27
C GLY A 181 9.30 12.17 3.91
N GLU A 182 9.64 11.24 3.02
CA GLU A 182 9.04 11.15 1.69
C GLU A 182 7.86 10.20 1.67
N ASN A 183 6.86 10.53 0.85
CA ASN A 183 5.74 9.64 0.60
C ASN A 183 6.19 8.46 -0.30
N ILE A 184 6.15 7.25 0.23
CA ILE A 184 6.58 6.03 -0.46
C ILE A 184 5.76 5.71 -1.73
N TRP A 185 4.56 6.28 -1.85
CA TRP A 185 3.67 6.08 -3.00
C TRP A 185 3.93 7.06 -4.14
N ARG A 186 4.80 8.05 -3.93
CA ARG A 186 5.14 9.06 -4.93
C ARG A 186 5.91 8.44 -6.10
N LYS A 187 5.59 8.89 -7.32
CA LYS A 187 6.28 8.54 -8.58
C LYS A 187 7.17 9.71 -9.03
N HIS A 188 8.19 9.43 -9.82
CA HIS A 188 9.04 10.43 -10.51
C HIS A 188 9.67 11.46 -9.56
N HIS A 189 10.03 11.00 -8.38
CA HIS A 189 10.67 11.88 -7.41
C HIS A 189 12.17 11.99 -7.70
N VAL A 190 12.60 13.21 -7.95
CA VAL A 190 14.02 13.57 -8.11
C VAL A 190 14.35 14.67 -7.13
N SER A 191 15.14 14.39 -6.12
CA SER A 191 15.61 15.37 -5.12
C SER A 191 16.79 14.81 -4.32
N SER A 192 17.33 15.62 -3.41
CA SER A 192 18.41 15.21 -2.52
C SER A 192 18.03 14.16 -1.48
N ILE A 193 16.73 13.85 -1.34
CA ILE A 193 16.22 12.86 -0.38
C ILE A 193 15.74 11.57 -1.03
N THR A 194 15.97 11.39 -2.35
CA THR A 194 15.74 10.11 -3.03
C THR A 194 16.58 9.01 -2.40
N ARG A 195 16.01 7.83 -2.30
CA ARG A 195 16.62 6.69 -1.64
C ARG A 195 17.64 6.00 -2.53
N ASP A 196 18.68 5.51 -1.90
CA ASP A 196 19.72 4.67 -2.51
C ASP A 196 19.86 3.37 -1.72
N ILE A 197 20.49 2.38 -2.37
CA ILE A 197 20.81 1.11 -1.76
C ILE A 197 22.24 1.16 -1.25
N TRP A 198 22.42 0.76 0.00
CA TRP A 198 23.68 0.69 0.71
C TRP A 198 23.93 -0.72 1.23
N MET A 199 25.18 -1.05 1.46
CA MET A 199 25.63 -2.24 2.16
C MET A 199 26.32 -1.85 3.45
N TYR A 200 26.00 -2.55 4.54
CA TYR A 200 26.70 -2.47 5.81
C TYR A 200 27.39 -3.81 6.08
N ASP A 201 28.68 -3.80 6.29
CA ASP A 201 29.50 -5.00 6.51
C ASP A 201 29.83 -5.25 8.00
N GLY A 202 29.15 -4.53 8.90
CA GLY A 202 29.42 -4.55 10.34
C GLY A 202 30.34 -3.41 10.80
N LYS A 203 30.89 -2.64 9.86
CA LYS A 203 31.81 -1.52 10.13
C LYS A 203 31.57 -0.33 9.20
N ASP A 204 31.62 -0.57 7.90
CA ASP A 204 31.61 0.47 6.88
C ASP A 204 30.27 0.47 6.12
N HIS A 205 29.84 1.66 5.68
CA HIS A 205 28.67 1.86 4.84
C HIS A 205 29.11 2.08 3.40
N ILE A 206 28.73 1.19 2.49
CA ILE A 206 29.12 1.21 1.09
C ILE A 206 27.87 1.50 0.24
N ARG A 207 27.86 2.64 -0.45
CA ARG A 207 26.78 3.00 -1.36
C ARG A 207 26.88 2.18 -2.66
N LEU A 208 25.81 1.47 -3.02
CA LEU A 208 25.76 0.60 -4.18
C LEU A 208 25.06 1.26 -5.38
N THR A 209 24.07 2.12 -5.13
CA THR A 209 23.37 2.86 -6.20
C THR A 209 23.53 4.36 -6.06
N SER A 210 23.33 5.08 -7.17
CA SER A 210 23.49 6.55 -7.23
C SER A 210 22.60 7.17 -8.30
N PHE A 211 21.46 6.57 -8.57
CA PHE A 211 20.46 7.11 -9.49
C PHE A 211 19.84 8.39 -8.90
N GLU A 212 19.51 9.39 -9.74
CA GLU A 212 18.91 10.64 -9.27
C GLU A 212 17.49 10.47 -8.74
N GLY A 213 16.76 9.44 -9.19
CA GLY A 213 15.45 9.04 -8.68
C GLY A 213 15.57 7.99 -7.57
N GLU A 214 14.52 7.23 -7.36
CA GLU A 214 14.41 6.27 -6.27
C GLU A 214 14.93 4.89 -6.64
N ASP A 215 15.86 4.35 -5.83
CA ASP A 215 16.26 2.95 -5.81
C ASP A 215 15.88 2.35 -4.45
N ARG A 216 15.03 1.29 -4.43
CA ARG A 216 14.35 0.78 -3.23
C ARG A 216 14.32 -0.74 -3.17
N CYS A 217 13.87 -1.28 -2.04
CA CYS A 217 13.59 -2.71 -1.82
C CYS A 217 14.75 -3.62 -2.22
N PRO A 218 15.96 -3.49 -1.65
CA PRO A 218 17.05 -4.39 -1.98
C PRO A 218 16.76 -5.82 -1.51
N ASN A 219 16.97 -6.78 -2.39
CA ASN A 219 16.87 -8.21 -2.12
C ASN A 219 18.09 -8.93 -2.67
N VAL A 220 18.65 -9.85 -1.90
CA VAL A 220 19.85 -10.60 -2.30
C VAL A 220 19.42 -11.98 -2.78
N SER A 221 20.01 -12.45 -3.90
CA SER A 221 19.85 -13.81 -4.39
C SER A 221 20.27 -14.85 -3.36
N GLY A 222 19.73 -16.07 -3.43
CA GLY A 222 20.06 -17.16 -2.51
C GLY A 222 21.53 -17.52 -2.46
N ASP A 223 22.32 -17.26 -3.53
CA ASP A 223 23.77 -17.45 -3.58
C ASP A 223 24.58 -16.24 -3.05
N GLY A 224 23.91 -15.16 -2.64
CA GLY A 224 24.53 -13.94 -2.11
C GLY A 224 25.24 -13.07 -3.14
N ARG A 225 25.08 -13.31 -4.45
CA ARG A 225 25.90 -12.66 -5.50
C ARG A 225 25.16 -11.61 -6.31
N THR A 226 23.86 -11.69 -6.39
CA THR A 226 23.04 -10.77 -7.19
C THR A 226 22.11 -9.97 -6.29
N VAL A 227 22.03 -8.68 -6.53
CA VAL A 227 21.08 -7.79 -5.87
C VAL A 227 19.94 -7.50 -6.82
N TYR A 228 18.71 -7.75 -6.38
CA TYR A 228 17.49 -7.34 -7.04
C TYR A 228 16.89 -6.15 -6.28
N TYR A 229 16.36 -5.17 -6.99
CA TYR A 229 15.84 -3.96 -6.38
C TYR A 229 14.80 -3.28 -7.26
N LEU A 230 14.05 -2.36 -6.71
CA LEU A 230 13.10 -1.52 -7.44
C LEU A 230 13.76 -0.19 -7.83
N SER A 231 13.61 0.21 -9.08
CA SER A 231 14.07 1.49 -9.60
C SER A 231 13.07 2.08 -10.57
N GLU A 232 12.93 3.39 -10.58
CA GLU A 232 12.06 4.11 -11.54
C GLU A 232 12.84 4.74 -12.72
N ARG A 233 14.07 4.31 -12.96
CA ARG A 233 15.00 4.88 -13.98
C ARG A 233 14.46 4.88 -15.41
N ASP A 234 13.54 3.99 -15.74
CA ASP A 234 12.88 3.91 -17.04
C ASP A 234 11.44 4.51 -17.00
N GLY A 235 11.16 5.41 -16.06
CA GLY A 235 9.90 6.16 -15.97
C GLY A 235 8.82 5.52 -15.09
N SER A 236 8.99 4.28 -14.64
CA SER A 236 8.12 3.63 -13.64
C SER A 236 8.94 2.62 -12.85
N PHE A 237 8.56 2.36 -11.60
CA PHE A 237 9.24 1.34 -10.81
C PHE A 237 9.13 -0.02 -11.48
N ASN A 238 10.28 -0.63 -11.69
CA ASN A 238 10.46 -1.97 -12.19
C ASN A 238 11.56 -2.68 -11.37
N VAL A 239 11.65 -4.01 -11.51
CA VAL A 239 12.74 -4.78 -10.92
C VAL A 239 13.96 -4.68 -11.80
N TYR A 240 15.08 -4.32 -11.18
CA TYR A 240 16.43 -4.32 -11.75
C TYR A 240 17.34 -5.23 -10.94
N SER A 241 18.48 -5.59 -11.50
CA SER A 241 19.49 -6.34 -10.78
C SER A 241 20.90 -5.89 -11.16
N PHE A 242 21.83 -6.14 -10.26
CA PHE A 242 23.28 -6.04 -10.51
C PHE A 242 24.05 -7.11 -9.72
N PRO A 243 25.22 -7.55 -10.21
CA PRO A 243 26.13 -8.36 -9.41
C PRO A 243 26.66 -7.56 -8.22
N LEU A 244 26.68 -8.14 -7.02
CA LEU A 244 27.10 -7.43 -5.79
C LEU A 244 28.56 -6.93 -5.88
N ASP A 245 29.44 -7.65 -6.59
CA ASP A 245 30.83 -7.26 -6.86
C ASP A 245 30.96 -6.21 -7.97
N ASN A 246 29.91 -5.93 -8.73
CA ASN A 246 29.91 -4.93 -9.81
C ASN A 246 28.56 -4.21 -9.92
N PRO A 247 28.23 -3.28 -8.98
CA PRO A 247 26.94 -2.58 -8.94
C PRO A 247 26.65 -1.71 -10.18
N GLN A 248 27.64 -1.40 -10.99
CA GLN A 248 27.47 -0.62 -12.22
C GLN A 248 26.90 -1.45 -13.38
N LYS A 249 26.94 -2.78 -13.30
CA LYS A 249 26.40 -3.67 -14.33
C LYS A 249 24.91 -3.94 -14.11
N ILE A 250 24.08 -2.94 -14.38
CA ILE A 250 22.64 -2.98 -14.15
C ILE A 250 21.92 -3.73 -15.27
N THR A 251 21.00 -4.60 -14.89
CA THR A 251 20.15 -5.38 -15.80
C THR A 251 18.68 -5.14 -15.49
N THR A 252 17.85 -4.86 -16.49
CA THR A 252 16.40 -4.74 -16.35
C THR A 252 15.78 -6.14 -16.26
N VAL A 253 15.03 -6.41 -15.19
CA VAL A 253 14.40 -7.71 -14.92
C VAL A 253 12.93 -7.71 -15.32
N THR A 254 12.19 -6.61 -15.08
CA THR A 254 10.79 -6.43 -15.48
C THR A 254 10.63 -5.18 -16.34
N ARG A 255 9.52 -5.10 -17.11
CA ARG A 255 9.25 -3.99 -18.03
C ARG A 255 7.76 -3.58 -18.02
N HIS A 256 7.21 -3.42 -16.83
CA HIS A 256 5.87 -2.87 -16.66
C HIS A 256 5.85 -1.38 -17.02
N LYS A 257 4.78 -0.90 -17.65
CA LYS A 257 4.71 0.47 -18.17
C LYS A 257 3.65 1.35 -17.50
N THR A 258 2.55 0.76 -17.07
CA THR A 258 1.37 1.51 -16.63
C THR A 258 1.44 1.87 -15.16
N HIS A 259 1.73 0.88 -14.30
CA HIS A 259 1.77 1.04 -12.85
C HIS A 259 3.16 0.74 -12.29
N PRO A 260 3.51 1.26 -11.11
CA PRO A 260 4.76 0.92 -10.46
C PRO A 260 4.73 -0.49 -9.86
N VAL A 261 5.83 -1.21 -9.99
CA VAL A 261 6.10 -2.42 -9.20
C VAL A 261 6.36 -2.02 -7.74
N ARG A 262 5.84 -2.79 -6.79
CA ARG A 262 5.91 -2.56 -5.34
C ARG A 262 6.21 -3.84 -4.58
N PHE A 263 6.71 -3.72 -3.34
CA PHE A 263 6.81 -4.82 -2.37
C PHE A 263 7.64 -6.02 -2.86
N LEU A 264 8.79 -5.77 -3.44
CA LEU A 264 9.65 -6.84 -3.96
C LEU A 264 10.18 -7.73 -2.84
N THR A 265 10.05 -9.04 -2.98
CA THR A 265 10.66 -10.07 -2.14
C THR A 265 11.22 -11.20 -2.99
N ILE A 266 12.08 -12.04 -2.41
CA ILE A 266 12.77 -13.12 -3.12
C ILE A 266 12.81 -14.40 -2.25
N SER A 267 12.72 -15.57 -2.88
CA SER A 267 12.96 -16.87 -2.25
C SER A 267 14.43 -17.29 -2.36
N ASP A 268 14.81 -18.37 -1.65
CA ASP A 268 16.17 -18.94 -1.69
C ASP A 268 16.54 -19.46 -3.10
N ASP A 269 15.55 -19.83 -3.93
CA ASP A 269 15.71 -20.27 -5.31
C ASP A 269 15.53 -19.12 -6.33
N ASP A 270 15.73 -17.87 -5.91
CA ASP A 270 15.66 -16.65 -6.74
C ASP A 270 14.29 -16.42 -7.41
N VAL A 271 13.21 -16.93 -6.82
CA VAL A 271 11.86 -16.60 -7.28
C VAL A 271 11.47 -15.23 -6.73
N LEU A 272 11.27 -14.27 -7.62
CA LEU A 272 10.83 -12.93 -7.25
C LEU A 272 9.30 -12.90 -7.07
N CYS A 273 8.86 -12.23 -6.01
CA CYS A 273 7.47 -11.91 -5.76
C CYS A 273 7.31 -10.41 -5.57
N TYR A 274 6.30 -9.82 -6.19
CA TYR A 274 6.05 -8.38 -6.08
C TYR A 274 4.59 -8.04 -6.36
N GLY A 275 4.18 -6.86 -5.91
CA GLY A 275 2.88 -6.28 -6.23
C GLY A 275 2.94 -5.46 -7.52
N TYR A 276 1.94 -5.61 -8.39
CA TYR A 276 1.74 -4.78 -9.57
C TYR A 276 0.25 -4.70 -9.87
N ASP A 277 -0.26 -3.48 -10.04
CA ASP A 277 -1.66 -3.21 -10.39
C ASP A 277 -2.70 -3.85 -9.44
N GLY A 278 -2.39 -3.85 -8.14
CA GLY A 278 -3.25 -4.46 -7.12
C GLY A 278 -3.13 -5.98 -6.99
N ASP A 279 -2.42 -6.64 -7.90
CA ASP A 279 -2.21 -8.09 -7.92
C ASP A 279 -0.82 -8.49 -7.43
N ILE A 280 -0.69 -9.78 -7.11
CA ILE A 280 0.59 -10.43 -6.81
C ILE A 280 1.17 -11.02 -8.08
N TYR A 281 2.45 -10.78 -8.32
CA TYR A 281 3.20 -11.32 -9.44
C TYR A 281 4.37 -12.19 -8.98
N ILE A 282 4.57 -13.29 -9.68
CA ILE A 282 5.72 -14.19 -9.49
C ILE A 282 6.57 -14.18 -10.77
N LYS A 283 7.89 -14.13 -10.58
CA LYS A 283 8.86 -14.26 -11.65
C LYS A 283 9.93 -15.27 -11.27
N LYS A 284 9.87 -16.45 -11.87
CA LYS A 284 10.91 -17.48 -11.75
C LYS A 284 12.12 -17.14 -12.64
N PRO A 285 13.34 -17.58 -12.29
CA PRO A 285 14.51 -17.39 -13.12
C PRO A 285 14.28 -17.88 -14.56
N GLY A 286 14.64 -17.05 -15.54
CA GLY A 286 14.50 -17.37 -16.96
C GLY A 286 13.07 -17.37 -17.54
N LEU A 287 12.03 -17.25 -16.71
CA LEU A 287 10.63 -17.25 -17.16
C LEU A 287 10.04 -15.83 -17.14
N PRO A 288 8.98 -15.55 -17.92
CA PRO A 288 8.25 -14.30 -17.83
C PRO A 288 7.55 -14.16 -16.46
N SER A 289 7.23 -12.93 -16.08
CA SER A 289 6.38 -12.66 -14.93
C SER A 289 4.95 -13.12 -15.18
N ARG A 290 4.29 -13.63 -14.16
CA ARG A 290 2.87 -13.99 -14.20
C ARG A 290 2.14 -13.48 -12.97
N SER A 291 0.89 -13.10 -13.13
CA SER A 291 -0.03 -12.82 -12.03
C SER A 291 -0.39 -14.13 -11.30
N VAL A 292 -0.56 -14.04 -10.00
CA VAL A 292 -1.06 -15.13 -9.15
C VAL A 292 -2.57 -14.94 -9.00
N ASN A 293 -3.34 -15.92 -9.47
CA ASN A 293 -4.79 -15.89 -9.26
C ASN A 293 -5.10 -16.22 -7.81
N VAL A 294 -5.62 -15.25 -7.06
CA VAL A 294 -5.91 -15.38 -5.62
C VAL A 294 -7.43 -15.41 -5.41
N GLU A 295 -7.93 -16.52 -4.87
CA GLU A 295 -9.32 -16.65 -4.47
C GLU A 295 -9.42 -16.47 -2.96
N ILE A 296 -10.14 -15.45 -2.51
CA ILE A 296 -10.46 -15.23 -1.11
C ILE A 296 -11.91 -15.65 -0.89
N LEU A 297 -12.10 -16.62 -0.01
CA LEU A 297 -13.41 -16.99 0.47
C LEU A 297 -13.61 -16.35 1.83
N SER A 298 -14.50 -15.39 1.90
CA SER A 298 -14.96 -14.86 3.15
C SER A 298 -16.46 -15.14 3.30
N ASP A 299 -16.87 -15.57 4.48
CA ASP A 299 -18.25 -15.59 4.92
C ASP A 299 -18.52 -14.29 5.69
N ASP A 300 -18.15 -13.16 5.04
CA ASP A 300 -18.40 -11.84 5.61
C ASP A 300 -19.91 -11.65 5.67
N LYS A 301 -20.46 -11.92 6.82
CA LYS A 301 -21.72 -11.29 7.20
C LYS A 301 -21.44 -9.80 7.13
N ASP A 302 -22.31 -9.06 6.46
CA ASP A 302 -22.29 -7.60 6.51
C ASP A 302 -21.95 -7.18 7.94
N ASP A 303 -20.79 -6.58 8.10
CA ASP A 303 -20.19 -6.39 9.40
C ASP A 303 -21.07 -5.47 10.23
N THR A 304 -21.80 -6.06 11.16
CA THR A 304 -22.61 -5.33 12.14
C THR A 304 -21.80 -4.88 13.34
N SER A 305 -20.48 -5.17 13.35
CA SER A 305 -19.60 -4.74 14.44
C SER A 305 -19.32 -3.24 14.35
N ILE A 306 -19.25 -2.58 15.50
CA ILE A 306 -18.82 -1.18 15.59
C ILE A 306 -17.29 -1.18 15.51
N ILE A 307 -16.77 -0.70 14.38
CA ILE A 307 -15.35 -0.49 14.22
C ILE A 307 -15.00 0.92 14.66
N SER A 308 -14.11 1.04 15.65
CA SER A 308 -13.53 2.33 15.99
C SER A 308 -12.43 2.66 14.99
N VAL A 309 -12.63 3.68 14.16
CA VAL A 309 -11.61 4.23 13.27
C VAL A 309 -11.02 5.47 13.91
N SER A 310 -9.70 5.49 14.03
CA SER A 310 -8.94 6.64 14.53
C SER A 310 -7.93 7.11 13.48
N GLY A 311 -7.57 8.38 13.51
CA GLY A 311 -6.51 8.92 12.64
C GLY A 311 -6.96 9.14 11.20
N GLY A 312 -8.16 9.67 10.99
CA GLY A 312 -8.60 10.11 9.66
C GLY A 312 -7.65 11.19 9.13
N GLY A 313 -6.91 10.87 8.03
CA GLY A 313 -6.32 11.86 7.16
C GLY A 313 -7.42 12.53 6.34
N ASP A 314 -7.08 13.47 5.49
CA ASP A 314 -8.00 14.13 4.55
C ASP A 314 -9.42 14.28 5.09
N ASN A 315 -9.69 15.36 5.77
CA ASN A 315 -11.02 15.61 6.30
C ASN A 315 -11.60 16.93 5.76
N HIS A 316 -12.92 16.97 5.63
CA HIS A 316 -13.62 18.15 5.15
C HIS A 316 -14.94 18.34 5.91
N LEU A 317 -15.14 19.55 6.45
CA LEU A 317 -16.37 19.93 7.13
C LEU A 317 -17.40 20.43 6.10
N SER A 318 -18.64 20.00 6.20
CA SER A 318 -19.75 20.56 5.40
C SER A 318 -19.97 22.04 5.73
N SER A 319 -20.48 22.81 4.76
CA SER A 319 -20.69 24.28 4.91
C SER A 319 -21.62 24.65 6.07
N ASP A 320 -22.57 23.78 6.40
CA ASP A 320 -23.49 23.95 7.52
C ASP A 320 -22.90 23.50 8.87
N GLY A 321 -21.68 22.95 8.87
CA GLY A 321 -20.99 22.46 10.06
C GLY A 321 -21.53 21.19 10.67
N LYS A 322 -22.46 20.48 10.01
CA LYS A 322 -23.17 19.32 10.58
C LYS A 322 -22.59 17.97 10.21
N GLN A 323 -21.71 17.91 9.23
CA GLN A 323 -21.11 16.69 8.73
C GLN A 323 -19.60 16.86 8.55
N ILE A 324 -18.83 15.81 8.87
CA ILE A 324 -17.41 15.71 8.56
C ILE A 324 -17.22 14.50 7.67
N ALA A 325 -16.70 14.71 6.46
CA ALA A 325 -16.17 13.65 5.62
C ALA A 325 -14.70 13.42 5.95
N PHE A 326 -14.26 12.19 5.96
CA PHE A 326 -12.86 11.84 6.22
C PHE A 326 -12.47 10.53 5.55
N ILE A 327 -11.17 10.36 5.31
CA ILE A 327 -10.62 9.11 4.79
C ILE A 327 -10.03 8.31 5.95
N SER A 328 -10.38 7.04 6.03
CA SER A 328 -9.74 6.10 6.94
C SER A 328 -9.56 4.76 6.26
N ARG A 329 -8.33 4.22 6.33
CA ARG A 329 -7.94 2.93 5.70
C ARG A 329 -8.28 2.86 4.20
N GLY A 330 -8.18 3.99 3.50
CA GLY A 330 -8.48 4.08 2.08
C GLY A 330 -9.96 4.21 1.73
N GLU A 331 -10.84 4.35 2.70
CA GLU A 331 -12.28 4.45 2.49
C GLU A 331 -12.83 5.81 2.93
N VAL A 332 -13.86 6.28 2.26
CA VAL A 332 -14.58 7.53 2.60
C VAL A 332 -15.63 7.24 3.65
N PHE A 333 -15.60 8.02 4.71
CA PHE A 333 -16.62 8.03 5.76
C PHE A 333 -17.22 9.42 5.94
N VAL A 334 -18.45 9.48 6.40
CA VAL A 334 -19.08 10.73 6.86
C VAL A 334 -19.66 10.52 8.25
N THR A 335 -19.32 11.41 9.17
CA THR A 335 -19.89 11.45 10.52
C THR A 335 -20.73 12.70 10.74
N SER A 336 -21.70 12.62 11.64
CA SER A 336 -22.43 13.79 12.13
C SER A 336 -21.59 14.50 13.19
N THR A 337 -21.65 15.85 13.24
CA THR A 337 -21.08 16.65 14.33
C THR A 337 -22.02 16.77 15.54
N GLU A 338 -23.30 16.47 15.34
CA GLU A 338 -24.34 16.60 16.38
C GLU A 338 -24.63 15.28 17.08
N TYR A 339 -24.47 14.15 16.38
CA TYR A 339 -24.81 12.81 16.86
C TYR A 339 -23.70 11.82 16.59
N ASN A 340 -23.62 10.79 17.42
CA ASN A 340 -22.60 9.74 17.30
C ASN A 340 -22.98 8.71 16.22
N THR A 341 -23.07 9.18 14.97
CA THR A 341 -23.38 8.35 13.79
C THR A 341 -22.29 8.52 12.74
N VAL A 342 -21.86 7.42 12.15
CA VAL A 342 -20.92 7.41 11.03
C VAL A 342 -21.46 6.53 9.92
N LYS A 343 -21.26 6.94 8.68
CA LYS A 343 -21.60 6.18 7.47
C LYS A 343 -20.35 5.94 6.65
N LYS A 344 -20.09 4.69 6.31
CA LYS A 344 -19.13 4.32 5.26
C LYS A 344 -19.76 4.66 3.92
N ILE A 345 -19.08 5.42 3.09
CA ILE A 345 -19.56 5.89 1.79
C ILE A 345 -19.08 4.96 0.68
N THR A 346 -17.79 4.57 0.73
CA THR A 346 -17.16 3.67 -0.22
C THR A 346 -16.94 2.31 0.41
N ASP A 347 -16.97 1.26 -0.39
CA ASP A 347 -16.69 -0.12 0.03
C ASP A 347 -16.04 -0.86 -1.14
N THR A 348 -14.81 -0.47 -1.45
CA THR A 348 -14.05 -1.01 -2.58
C THR A 348 -12.67 -1.45 -2.10
N PRO A 349 -12.04 -2.41 -2.78
CA PRO A 349 -10.67 -2.79 -2.44
C PRO A 349 -9.63 -1.73 -2.79
N GLU A 350 -9.99 -0.74 -3.62
CA GLU A 350 -9.13 0.35 -4.04
C GLU A 350 -9.05 1.45 -2.97
N ALA A 351 -8.04 2.32 -3.08
CA ALA A 351 -7.88 3.42 -2.16
C ALA A 351 -8.61 4.69 -2.61
N GLU A 352 -9.22 5.38 -1.64
CA GLU A 352 -9.76 6.72 -1.78
C GLU A 352 -8.90 7.75 -1.06
N ALA A 353 -8.94 8.99 -1.56
CA ALA A 353 -8.21 10.14 -1.02
C ALA A 353 -8.90 11.47 -1.37
N ASP A 354 -8.43 12.57 -0.76
CA ASP A 354 -8.77 13.95 -1.13
C ASP A 354 -10.29 14.23 -1.10
N VAL A 355 -10.99 13.85 -0.04
CA VAL A 355 -12.45 14.01 0.06
C VAL A 355 -12.87 15.46 0.34
N VAL A 356 -13.87 15.94 -0.39
CA VAL A 356 -14.48 17.28 -0.19
C VAL A 356 -16.01 17.26 -0.33
N PHE A 357 -16.71 18.09 0.42
CA PHE A 357 -18.14 18.37 0.21
C PHE A 357 -18.36 19.41 -0.89
N SER A 358 -19.47 19.26 -1.62
CA SER A 358 -20.04 20.37 -2.37
C SER A 358 -20.53 21.48 -1.40
N PRO A 359 -20.62 22.74 -1.86
CA PRO A 359 -21.06 23.85 -1.01
C PRO A 359 -22.44 23.68 -0.37
N ASP A 360 -23.34 22.92 -0.99
CA ASP A 360 -24.65 22.59 -0.45
C ASP A 360 -24.66 21.37 0.49
N GLY A 361 -23.50 20.72 0.70
CA GLY A 361 -23.35 19.56 1.58
C GLY A 361 -24.02 18.27 1.10
N LYS A 362 -24.55 18.24 -0.14
CA LYS A 362 -25.32 17.11 -0.67
C LYS A 362 -24.54 16.18 -1.58
N LYS A 363 -23.33 16.56 -1.94
CA LYS A 363 -22.41 15.75 -2.74
C LYS A 363 -21.05 15.70 -2.06
N LEU A 364 -20.35 14.62 -2.29
CA LEU A 364 -18.91 14.45 -2.02
C LEU A 364 -18.20 14.30 -3.35
N SER A 365 -16.97 14.81 -3.41
CA SER A 365 -16.00 14.42 -4.42
C SER A 365 -14.74 13.91 -3.75
N TYR A 366 -14.14 12.90 -4.33
CA TYR A 366 -12.92 12.27 -3.82
C TYR A 366 -12.16 11.63 -4.96
N ALA A 367 -10.88 11.41 -4.80
CA ALA A 367 -10.07 10.64 -5.72
C ALA A 367 -10.17 9.15 -5.36
N SER A 368 -10.26 8.27 -6.36
CA SER A 368 -10.28 6.81 -6.22
C SER A 368 -9.42 6.14 -7.28
N GLU A 369 -8.76 5.03 -6.93
CA GLU A 369 -7.96 4.23 -7.85
C GLU A 369 -8.75 3.14 -8.59
N ARG A 370 -10.09 3.10 -8.52
CA ARG A 370 -10.95 2.03 -9.09
C ARG A 370 -10.74 1.75 -10.57
N ASP A 371 -10.28 2.72 -11.31
CA ASP A 371 -10.05 2.58 -12.77
C ASP A 371 -8.60 2.22 -13.10
N GLY A 372 -7.81 1.78 -12.12
CA GLY A 372 -6.40 1.48 -12.25
C GLY A 372 -5.49 2.71 -12.30
N ILE A 373 -6.07 3.91 -12.23
CA ILE A 373 -5.42 5.21 -12.03
C ILE A 373 -6.27 6.04 -11.08
N TRP A 374 -5.71 7.11 -10.54
CA TRP A 374 -6.50 8.06 -9.77
C TRP A 374 -7.49 8.81 -10.66
N ASN A 375 -8.77 8.68 -10.35
CA ASN A 375 -9.87 9.39 -11.00
C ASN A 375 -10.75 10.06 -9.94
N ILE A 376 -11.45 11.14 -10.30
CA ILE A 376 -12.37 11.81 -9.38
C ILE A 376 -13.74 11.14 -9.48
N TYR A 377 -14.23 10.71 -8.32
CA TYR A 377 -15.57 10.19 -8.13
C TYR A 377 -16.44 11.18 -7.39
N THR A 378 -17.73 11.07 -7.60
CA THR A 378 -18.74 11.81 -6.84
C THR A 378 -19.71 10.85 -6.18
N ALA A 379 -20.06 11.11 -4.91
CA ALA A 379 -21.13 10.45 -4.21
C ALA A 379 -22.23 11.46 -3.92
N GLU A 380 -23.48 11.08 -4.15
CA GLU A 380 -24.66 11.93 -3.88
C GLU A 380 -25.76 11.14 -3.20
N LEU A 381 -26.63 11.85 -2.47
CA LEU A 381 -27.80 11.25 -1.81
C LEU A 381 -28.74 10.69 -2.88
N GLY A 382 -29.05 9.40 -2.80
CA GLY A 382 -29.87 8.69 -3.79
C GLY A 382 -31.37 8.98 -3.65
N ARG A 383 -31.80 9.50 -2.50
CA ARG A 383 -33.24 9.80 -2.20
C ARG A 383 -33.37 11.27 -1.82
N LYS A 384 -34.47 11.88 -2.27
CA LYS A 384 -34.78 13.30 -1.96
C LYS A 384 -35.09 13.54 -0.48
N GLU A 385 -35.57 12.51 0.19
CA GLU A 385 -35.92 12.52 1.61
C GLU A 385 -34.68 12.51 2.51
N ASP A 386 -33.59 11.99 2.02
CA ASP A 386 -32.32 11.94 2.77
C ASP A 386 -31.74 13.37 2.82
N VAL A 387 -31.48 13.85 4.02
CA VAL A 387 -31.01 15.23 4.25
C VAL A 387 -29.50 15.32 4.43
N SER A 388 -28.85 14.21 4.79
CA SER A 388 -27.41 14.15 5.07
C SER A 388 -26.86 12.73 4.90
N PHE A 389 -25.56 12.61 4.64
CA PHE A 389 -24.91 11.32 4.41
C PHE A 389 -24.98 10.36 5.61
N PRO A 390 -24.76 10.77 6.88
CA PRO A 390 -24.81 9.84 8.01
C PRO A 390 -26.15 9.09 8.15
N TYR A 391 -27.22 9.65 7.62
CA TYR A 391 -28.58 9.08 7.71
C TYR A 391 -29.13 8.58 6.37
N ALA A 392 -28.32 8.70 5.30
CA ALA A 392 -28.76 8.28 3.97
C ALA A 392 -28.97 6.76 3.90
N THR A 393 -30.05 6.35 3.26
CA THR A 393 -30.30 4.93 2.98
C THR A 393 -29.66 4.46 1.68
N THR A 394 -29.51 5.37 0.73
CA THR A 394 -28.93 5.06 -0.59
C THR A 394 -27.96 6.17 -0.98
N ILE A 395 -26.77 5.77 -1.41
CA ILE A 395 -25.75 6.66 -1.94
C ILE A 395 -25.48 6.23 -3.38
N LEU A 396 -25.42 7.20 -4.29
CA LEU A 396 -25.13 6.97 -5.70
C LEU A 396 -23.73 7.48 -6.00
N GLU A 397 -22.87 6.59 -6.42
CA GLU A 397 -21.49 6.90 -6.80
C GLU A 397 -21.33 6.87 -8.32
N LYS A 398 -20.51 7.77 -8.84
CA LYS A 398 -20.14 7.78 -10.27
C LYS A 398 -18.80 8.45 -10.49
N PRO A 399 -18.01 7.98 -11.49
CA PRO A 399 -16.82 8.70 -11.91
C PRO A 399 -17.18 10.03 -12.53
N LEU A 400 -16.40 11.06 -12.28
CA LEU A 400 -16.55 12.37 -12.91
C LEU A 400 -16.02 12.35 -14.34
N PHE A 401 -14.97 11.56 -14.59
CA PHE A 401 -14.36 11.35 -15.89
C PHE A 401 -14.51 9.91 -16.35
N LYS A 402 -14.78 9.72 -17.64
CA LYS A 402 -14.95 8.39 -18.25
C LYS A 402 -13.67 7.85 -18.90
N ASP A 403 -12.65 8.66 -18.94
CA ASP A 403 -11.36 8.27 -19.50
C ASP A 403 -10.33 8.00 -18.39
N ASN A 404 -9.41 7.08 -18.64
CA ASN A 404 -8.35 6.64 -17.72
C ASN A 404 -6.97 7.09 -18.28
N LYS A 405 -6.88 8.31 -18.79
CA LYS A 405 -5.64 8.80 -19.42
C LYS A 405 -4.71 9.48 -18.45
N TYR A 406 -5.27 10.11 -17.41
CA TYR A 406 -4.53 11.00 -16.52
C TYR A 406 -4.88 10.71 -15.07
N ASP A 407 -3.89 10.75 -14.19
CA ASP A 407 -4.11 10.76 -12.75
C ASP A 407 -4.78 12.07 -12.33
N ARG A 408 -5.94 12.02 -11.66
CA ARG A 408 -6.70 13.21 -11.23
C ARG A 408 -6.95 13.16 -9.74
N ARG A 409 -6.52 14.22 -9.05
CA ARG A 409 -6.56 14.30 -7.60
C ARG A 409 -6.92 15.71 -7.10
N SER A 410 -7.07 15.82 -5.78
CA SER A 410 -7.28 17.07 -5.05
C SER A 410 -8.46 17.89 -5.58
N PRO A 411 -9.67 17.32 -5.65
CA PRO A 411 -10.86 18.04 -6.10
C PRO A 411 -11.22 19.17 -5.11
N VAL A 412 -11.59 20.34 -5.64
CA VAL A 412 -12.10 21.49 -4.85
C VAL A 412 -13.26 22.13 -5.59
N TYR A 413 -14.39 22.29 -4.93
CA TYR A 413 -15.54 22.97 -5.49
C TYR A 413 -15.36 24.48 -5.51
N SER A 414 -15.91 25.15 -6.54
CA SER A 414 -16.13 26.59 -6.49
C SER A 414 -17.16 26.94 -5.42
N PRO A 415 -17.12 28.16 -4.85
CA PRO A 415 -18.07 28.59 -3.80
C PRO A 415 -19.54 28.50 -4.22
N ASP A 416 -19.83 28.65 -5.51
CA ASP A 416 -21.18 28.51 -6.07
C ASP A 416 -21.54 27.06 -6.47
N GLY A 417 -20.61 26.13 -6.32
CA GLY A 417 -20.80 24.70 -6.62
C GLY A 417 -20.90 24.36 -8.11
N LYS A 418 -20.64 25.31 -9.03
CA LYS A 418 -20.79 25.09 -10.47
C LYS A 418 -19.54 24.55 -11.15
N GLU A 419 -18.40 24.71 -10.51
CA GLU A 419 -17.12 24.25 -11.01
C GLU A 419 -16.40 23.39 -9.98
N ILE A 420 -15.50 22.53 -10.47
CA ILE A 420 -14.57 21.77 -9.65
C ILE A 420 -13.17 21.93 -10.21
N ALA A 421 -12.24 22.38 -9.39
CA ALA A 421 -10.82 22.43 -9.70
C ALA A 421 -10.16 21.12 -9.24
N PHE A 422 -9.14 20.68 -9.94
CA PHE A 422 -8.40 19.45 -9.61
C PHE A 422 -7.01 19.46 -10.24
N LEU A 423 -6.13 18.63 -9.74
CA LEU A 423 -4.81 18.38 -10.33
C LEU A 423 -4.90 17.20 -11.28
N GLU A 424 -4.36 17.37 -12.49
CA GLU A 424 -4.16 16.31 -13.49
C GLU A 424 -2.65 16.06 -13.62
N ASP A 425 -2.21 14.78 -13.51
CA ASP A 425 -0.80 14.36 -13.50
C ASP A 425 0.08 15.14 -12.51
N ARG A 426 -0.52 15.63 -11.41
CA ARG A 426 0.10 16.35 -10.27
C ARG A 426 0.55 17.79 -10.55
N ASP A 427 0.68 18.23 -11.78
CA ASP A 427 1.28 19.51 -12.15
C ASP A 427 0.36 20.42 -12.96
N ARG A 428 -0.72 19.87 -13.51
CA ARG A 428 -1.69 20.65 -14.30
C ARG A 428 -2.93 20.95 -13.45
N LEU A 429 -3.14 22.22 -13.15
CA LEU A 429 -4.39 22.67 -12.55
C LEU A 429 -5.45 22.80 -13.63
N MET A 430 -6.52 22.04 -13.47
CA MET A 430 -7.66 21.97 -14.35
C MET A 430 -8.91 22.43 -13.64
N ILE A 431 -9.88 22.97 -14.39
CA ILE A 431 -11.21 23.31 -13.86
C ILE A 431 -12.26 22.72 -14.81
N MET A 432 -13.22 22.00 -14.24
CA MET A 432 -14.38 21.47 -14.93
C MET A 432 -15.65 22.22 -14.54
N ASN A 433 -16.42 22.66 -15.52
CA ASN A 433 -17.78 23.13 -15.29
C ASN A 433 -18.71 21.91 -15.16
N LEU A 434 -19.37 21.78 -14.01
CA LEU A 434 -20.15 20.58 -13.64
C LEU A 434 -21.48 20.45 -14.41
N GLU A 435 -22.01 21.55 -14.96
CA GLU A 435 -23.23 21.54 -15.75
C GLU A 435 -22.96 21.12 -17.19
N THR A 436 -21.89 21.66 -17.79
CA THR A 436 -21.59 21.46 -19.21
C THR A 436 -20.58 20.33 -19.46
N GLY A 437 -19.86 19.89 -18.43
CA GLY A 437 -18.75 18.94 -18.53
C GLY A 437 -17.49 19.51 -19.22
N LYS A 438 -17.44 20.80 -19.54
CA LYS A 438 -16.28 21.41 -20.19
C LYS A 438 -15.13 21.56 -19.20
N VAL A 439 -13.95 21.11 -19.62
CA VAL A 439 -12.70 21.23 -18.86
C VAL A 439 -11.82 22.30 -19.47
N ARG A 440 -11.22 23.16 -18.64
CA ARG A 440 -10.21 24.14 -19.04
C ARG A 440 -8.95 23.97 -18.20
N GLN A 441 -7.82 24.13 -18.82
CA GLN A 441 -6.52 24.12 -18.16
C GLN A 441 -6.17 25.52 -17.65
N ILE A 442 -5.63 25.59 -16.44
CA ILE A 442 -5.20 26.85 -15.80
C ILE A 442 -3.69 26.96 -15.80
N THR A 443 -2.96 25.87 -15.49
CA THR A 443 -1.50 25.84 -15.55
C THR A 443 -1.03 24.82 -16.57
N ASP A 444 0.12 25.05 -17.18
CA ASP A 444 0.66 24.21 -18.27
C ASP A 444 1.59 23.09 -17.79
N GLY A 445 1.77 22.92 -16.48
CA GLY A 445 2.66 21.92 -15.92
C GLY A 445 4.15 22.28 -15.99
N SER A 446 4.49 23.47 -16.52
CA SER A 446 5.88 23.96 -16.52
C SER A 446 6.39 24.37 -15.14
N GLN A 447 5.48 24.58 -14.22
CA GLN A 447 5.75 24.95 -12.82
C GLN A 447 5.77 23.69 -11.96
N ARG A 448 6.94 23.07 -11.84
CA ARG A 448 7.17 21.95 -10.91
C ARG A 448 7.30 22.48 -9.49
N TYR A 449 6.18 22.71 -8.83
CA TYR A 449 6.21 22.95 -7.39
C TYR A 449 5.87 21.69 -6.63
N SER A 450 6.57 21.49 -5.50
CA SER A 450 6.32 20.41 -4.60
C SER A 450 4.84 20.40 -4.20
N THR A 451 4.26 19.28 -4.27
CA THR A 451 2.85 18.93 -4.15
C THR A 451 2.22 19.18 -2.76
N GLY A 452 2.76 20.03 -1.94
CA GLY A 452 2.21 20.38 -0.63
C GLY A 452 1.24 21.57 -0.65
N GLY A 453 0.88 22.10 -1.81
CA GLY A 453 -0.03 23.24 -1.93
C GLY A 453 -1.50 22.79 -2.02
N SER A 454 -2.36 23.40 -1.20
CA SER A 454 -3.81 23.27 -1.35
C SER A 454 -4.30 24.16 -2.48
N ILE A 455 -5.25 23.65 -3.28
CA ILE A 455 -6.02 24.44 -4.23
C ILE A 455 -7.13 25.13 -3.45
N SER A 456 -7.37 26.42 -3.71
CA SER A 456 -8.53 27.15 -3.20
C SER A 456 -9.05 28.14 -4.23
N TYR A 457 -10.36 28.38 -4.21
CA TYR A 457 -10.98 29.49 -4.93
C TYR A 457 -10.88 30.77 -4.08
N SER A 458 -10.62 31.90 -4.73
CA SER A 458 -10.62 33.23 -4.12
C SER A 458 -11.94 33.95 -4.34
#